data_e81c2f7c414826138aaf188b48ac3854
#
_entry.id   e81c2f7c414826138aaf188b48ac3854
#
_cell.length_a   1.000
_cell.length_b   1.000
_cell.length_c   1.000
_cell.angle_alpha   90.00
_cell.angle_beta   90.00
_cell.angle_gamma   90.00
#
_symmetry.space_group_name_H-M   'P 1'
#
loop_
_entity.id
_entity.type
_entity.pdbx_description
1 polymer ?
#
loop_
_entity_poly.entity_id
_entity_poly.type
_entity_poly.pdbx_seq_one_letter_code
_entity_poly.pdbx_strand_id
1 'polypeptide(L)'
;ANRSKASIEAEVAAILAEAAAADEGEDDTLGEDVRGDELPEGLRARQGRLARLAACRARLQAQDVTRAHEAELRRREAVAKQTGRKPVGRPPKQRKPTKNSLVANPTDPDSRVMKTKYTYLQGYNAQAVVSEDQVIVAAAITQEPADMHQLHPMLERGRRELQAANIEGGIGVVLADAGYYSEANLQVSESAPERFLVAVTNEHDQRTGSSTTEGVHKGSRGLLMQHELAREEGRVLYAKRAGMVEPVFGQIKEVRGARRFSRRGLRACDAEWKLICATHNLLKLWRHSGG
;
A
#
# COMPACT_ATOMS: atom_id res chain seq x y z
N ALA A 1 -8.28 13.34 11.72
CA ALA A 1 -9.29 13.42 10.66
C ALA A 1 -8.67 13.92 9.38
N ASN A 2 -9.13 13.40 8.23
CA ASN A 2 -8.65 13.83 6.92
C ASN A 2 -9.07 15.27 6.63
N ARG A 3 -8.18 16.04 6.01
CA ARG A 3 -8.42 17.43 5.65
C ARG A 3 -8.23 17.66 4.15
N SER A 4 -9.01 18.58 3.59
CA SER A 4 -8.89 19.03 2.21
C SER A 4 -7.67 19.96 2.04
N LYS A 5 -7.23 20.16 0.78
CA LYS A 5 -6.13 21.08 0.47
C LYS A 5 -6.40 22.50 1.00
N ALA A 6 -7.59 23.04 0.76
CA ALA A 6 -7.98 24.37 1.25
C ALA A 6 -7.94 24.47 2.77
N SER A 7 -8.41 23.44 3.50
CA SER A 7 -8.35 23.42 4.96
C SER A 7 -6.91 23.36 5.50
N ILE A 8 -6.01 22.66 4.79
CA ILE A 8 -4.58 22.58 5.15
C ILE A 8 -3.90 23.93 4.91
N GLU A 9 -4.17 24.57 3.77
CA GLU A 9 -3.61 25.88 3.43
C GLU A 9 -4.08 26.97 4.40
N ALA A 10 -5.36 26.98 4.76
CA ALA A 10 -5.90 27.91 5.76
C ALA A 10 -5.25 27.72 7.14
N GLU A 11 -5.05 26.48 7.57
CA GLU A 11 -4.40 26.19 8.86
C GLU A 11 -2.91 26.58 8.86
N VAL A 12 -2.20 26.37 7.76
CA VAL A 12 -0.80 26.81 7.62
C VAL A 12 -0.72 28.34 7.71
N ALA A 13 -1.59 29.05 6.99
CA ALA A 13 -1.64 30.52 7.02
C ALA A 13 -1.92 31.04 8.43
N ALA A 14 -2.86 30.43 9.15
CA ALA A 14 -3.18 30.81 10.53
C ALA A 14 -1.99 30.62 11.49
N ILE A 15 -1.29 29.48 11.39
CA ILE A 15 -0.11 29.21 12.24
C ILE A 15 1.04 30.16 11.93
N LEU A 16 1.26 30.51 10.65
CA LEU A 16 2.31 31.47 10.27
C LEU A 16 1.97 32.89 10.74
N ALA A 17 0.72 33.31 10.62
CA ALA A 17 0.27 34.60 11.12
C ALA A 17 0.40 34.72 12.65
N GLU A 18 0.07 33.65 13.37
CA GLU A 18 0.22 33.59 14.82
C GLU A 18 1.70 33.58 15.26
N ALA A 19 2.57 32.94 14.50
CA ALA A 19 4.01 32.97 14.75
C ALA A 19 4.60 34.37 14.51
N ALA A 20 4.23 35.02 13.40
CA ALA A 20 4.67 36.39 13.11
C ALA A 20 4.21 37.39 14.19
N ALA A 21 2.97 37.28 14.66
CA ALA A 21 2.48 38.14 15.74
C ALA A 21 3.18 37.87 17.10
N ALA A 22 3.65 36.64 17.34
CA ALA A 22 4.43 36.32 18.52
C ALA A 22 5.87 36.87 18.43
N ASP A 23 6.51 36.79 17.25
CA ASP A 23 7.83 37.37 17.00
C ASP A 23 7.81 38.91 17.17
N GLU A 24 6.79 39.58 16.60
CA GLU A 24 6.63 41.05 16.80
C GLU A 24 6.44 41.41 18.30
N GLY A 25 5.70 40.59 19.05
CA GLY A 25 5.51 40.81 20.49
C GLY A 25 6.74 40.53 21.34
N GLU A 26 7.62 39.63 20.92
CA GLU A 26 8.90 39.30 21.55
C GLU A 26 9.93 40.40 21.26
N ASP A 27 10.00 40.92 20.04
CA ASP A 27 10.88 42.03 19.63
C ASP A 27 10.54 43.32 20.38
N ASP A 28 9.23 43.61 20.59
CA ASP A 28 8.76 44.73 21.38
C ASP A 28 9.12 44.62 22.87
N THR A 29 9.26 43.40 23.39
CA THR A 29 9.44 43.16 24.83
C THR A 29 10.92 42.97 25.21
N LEU A 30 11.74 42.36 24.36
CA LEU A 30 13.10 41.93 24.64
C LEU A 30 14.18 42.68 23.83
N GLY A 31 13.80 43.42 22.78
CA GLY A 31 14.70 44.10 21.86
C GLY A 31 15.25 43.16 20.78
N GLU A 32 15.56 43.76 19.59
CA GLU A 32 15.96 43.03 18.34
C GLU A 32 17.21 42.14 18.46
N ASP A 33 17.99 42.25 19.53
CA ASP A 33 19.30 41.55 19.68
C ASP A 33 19.28 40.31 20.59
N VAL A 34 18.17 39.97 21.22
CA VAL A 34 18.08 38.80 22.11
C VAL A 34 17.59 37.56 21.35
N ARG A 35 18.55 36.76 20.87
CA ARG A 35 18.23 35.42 20.32
C ARG A 35 17.99 34.44 21.47
N GLY A 36 16.75 34.09 21.74
CA GLY A 36 16.37 32.97 22.57
C GLY A 36 16.72 31.67 21.84
N ASP A 37 17.81 31.01 22.20
CA ASP A 37 18.23 29.72 21.58
C ASP A 37 17.30 28.55 21.90
N GLU A 38 16.29 28.72 22.75
CA GLU A 38 15.32 27.69 23.10
C GLU A 38 13.91 28.05 22.66
N LEU A 39 13.42 27.38 21.62
CA LEU A 39 12.02 27.47 21.23
C LEU A 39 11.09 27.02 22.38
N PRO A 40 10.15 27.85 22.83
CA PRO A 40 9.14 27.47 23.79
C PRO A 40 8.45 26.15 23.43
N GLU A 41 8.04 25.34 24.41
CA GLU A 41 7.48 24.01 24.21
C GLU A 41 6.26 24.01 23.27
N GLY A 42 5.45 25.07 23.32
CA GLY A 42 4.32 25.31 22.42
C GLY A 42 4.73 25.49 20.94
N LEU A 43 5.88 26.13 20.68
CA LEU A 43 6.39 26.33 19.31
C LEU A 43 7.03 25.06 18.74
N ARG A 44 7.68 24.21 19.56
CA ARG A 44 8.19 22.88 19.13
C ARG A 44 7.04 21.99 18.64
N ALA A 45 5.92 21.97 19.34
CA ALA A 45 4.73 21.23 18.92
C ALA A 45 4.13 21.79 17.62
N ARG A 46 4.15 23.10 17.42
CA ARG A 46 3.68 23.79 16.21
C ARG A 46 4.58 23.52 15.00
N GLN A 47 5.91 23.55 15.16
CA GLN A 47 6.84 23.19 14.09
C GLN A 47 6.63 21.76 13.59
N GLY A 48 6.48 20.78 14.48
CA GLY A 48 6.14 19.41 14.12
C GLY A 48 4.79 19.31 13.39
N ARG A 49 3.82 20.17 13.74
CA ARG A 49 2.53 20.25 13.06
C ARG A 49 2.67 20.88 11.66
N LEU A 50 3.41 21.98 11.53
CA LEU A 50 3.71 22.60 10.24
C LEU A 50 4.41 21.64 9.28
N ALA A 51 5.40 20.87 9.75
CA ALA A 51 6.08 19.87 8.95
C ALA A 51 5.10 18.81 8.41
N ARG A 52 4.18 18.32 9.25
CA ARG A 52 3.14 17.37 8.81
C ARG A 52 2.15 17.97 7.83
N LEU A 53 1.75 19.22 8.03
CA LEU A 53 0.87 19.95 7.10
C LEU A 53 1.57 20.18 5.75
N ALA A 54 2.85 20.55 5.76
CA ALA A 54 3.67 20.69 4.56
C ALA A 54 3.78 19.35 3.79
N ALA A 55 4.01 18.25 4.49
CA ALA A 55 4.02 16.92 3.88
C ALA A 55 2.65 16.55 3.25
N CYS A 56 1.55 16.86 3.93
CA CYS A 56 0.20 16.69 3.38
C CYS A 56 -0.03 17.53 2.12
N ARG A 57 0.37 18.79 2.15
CA ARG A 57 0.27 19.72 1.00
C ARG A 57 1.06 19.21 -0.19
N ALA A 58 2.33 18.85 0.02
CA ALA A 58 3.20 18.29 -1.02
C ALA A 58 2.60 17.04 -1.65
N ARG A 59 2.07 16.13 -0.84
CA ARG A 59 1.37 14.94 -1.32
C ARG A 59 0.15 15.26 -2.18
N LEU A 60 -0.73 16.16 -1.71
CA LEU A 60 -1.93 16.53 -2.45
C LEU A 60 -1.59 17.22 -3.77
N GLN A 61 -0.50 18.01 -3.82
CA GLN A 61 0.00 18.62 -5.05
C GLN A 61 0.57 17.56 -6.01
N ALA A 62 1.30 16.56 -5.52
CA ALA A 62 1.85 15.49 -6.34
C ALA A 62 0.76 14.57 -6.93
N GLN A 63 -0.35 14.42 -6.22
CA GLN A 63 -1.50 13.60 -6.63
C GLN A 63 -2.54 14.39 -7.46
N ASP A 64 -2.26 15.63 -7.83
CA ASP A 64 -3.16 16.43 -8.66
C ASP A 64 -3.42 15.72 -9.99
N VAL A 65 -4.68 15.34 -10.20
CA VAL A 65 -5.13 14.56 -11.36
C VAL A 65 -4.90 15.33 -12.67
N THR A 66 -4.93 16.65 -12.59
CA THR A 66 -4.67 17.54 -13.72
C THR A 66 -3.21 17.40 -14.16
N ARG A 67 -2.26 17.41 -13.23
CA ARG A 67 -0.83 17.21 -13.51
C ARG A 67 -0.54 15.85 -14.15
N ALA A 68 -1.13 14.78 -13.62
CA ALA A 68 -0.96 13.44 -14.15
C ALA A 68 -1.51 13.33 -15.58
N HIS A 69 -2.66 13.96 -15.85
CA HIS A 69 -3.26 14.02 -17.17
C HIS A 69 -2.38 14.79 -18.17
N GLU A 70 -1.91 15.97 -17.79
CA GLU A 70 -1.00 16.78 -18.61
C GLU A 70 0.34 16.08 -18.87
N ALA A 71 0.90 15.42 -17.88
CA ALA A 71 2.14 14.65 -18.04
C ALA A 71 1.97 13.51 -19.05
N GLU A 72 0.86 12.80 -19.01
CA GLU A 72 0.57 11.72 -19.96
C GLU A 72 0.34 12.27 -21.39
N LEU A 73 -0.35 13.41 -21.52
CA LEU A 73 -0.48 14.08 -22.83
C LEU A 73 0.87 14.49 -23.40
N ARG A 74 1.74 15.13 -22.58
CA ARG A 74 3.10 15.52 -22.99
C ARG A 74 3.95 14.29 -23.38
N ARG A 75 3.84 13.19 -22.64
CA ARG A 75 4.54 11.94 -22.96
C ARG A 75 4.12 11.40 -24.33
N ARG A 76 2.82 11.38 -24.61
CA ARG A 76 2.29 10.93 -25.92
C ARG A 76 2.74 11.82 -27.07
N GLU A 77 2.75 13.13 -26.86
CA GLU A 77 3.26 14.08 -27.85
C GLU A 77 4.76 13.91 -28.13
N ALA A 78 5.56 13.69 -27.07
CA ALA A 78 6.99 13.44 -27.19
C ALA A 78 7.28 12.17 -27.99
N VAL A 79 6.57 11.07 -27.72
CA VAL A 79 6.68 9.83 -28.47
C VAL A 79 6.25 10.02 -29.92
N ALA A 80 5.18 10.78 -30.20
CA ALA A 80 4.75 11.08 -31.55
C ALA A 80 5.79 11.88 -32.32
N LYS A 81 6.43 12.86 -31.69
CA LYS A 81 7.53 13.65 -32.29
C LYS A 81 8.76 12.79 -32.61
N GLN A 82 9.13 11.87 -31.72
CA GLN A 82 10.27 10.96 -31.89
C GLN A 82 10.03 9.92 -32.99
N THR A 83 8.81 9.39 -33.09
CA THR A 83 8.50 8.28 -33.99
C THR A 83 7.92 8.74 -35.33
N GLY A 84 7.58 10.03 -35.49
CA GLY A 84 6.89 10.59 -36.66
C GLY A 84 5.47 10.04 -36.89
N ARG A 85 4.93 9.27 -35.93
CA ARG A 85 3.61 8.63 -36.03
C ARG A 85 2.62 9.26 -35.04
N LYS A 86 1.35 9.39 -35.47
CA LYS A 86 0.29 9.83 -34.55
C LYS A 86 0.16 8.88 -33.37
N PRO A 87 -0.08 9.39 -32.15
CA PRO A 87 -0.28 8.55 -30.98
C PRO A 87 -1.40 7.54 -31.20
N VAL A 88 -1.12 6.26 -30.95
CA VAL A 88 -2.10 5.18 -31.11
C VAL A 88 -3.07 5.18 -29.93
N GLY A 89 -4.35 4.99 -30.23
CA GLY A 89 -5.41 4.85 -29.22
C GLY A 89 -6.05 6.18 -28.79
N ARG A 90 -7.17 6.06 -28.09
CA ARG A 90 -7.96 7.21 -27.61
C ARG A 90 -7.13 8.07 -26.65
N PRO A 91 -7.22 9.42 -26.71
CA PRO A 91 -6.55 10.28 -25.73
C PRO A 91 -7.02 9.94 -24.32
N PRO A 92 -6.11 10.03 -23.31
CA PRO A 92 -6.46 9.74 -21.93
C PRO A 92 -7.57 10.69 -21.48
N LYS A 93 -8.65 10.14 -20.93
CA LYS A 93 -9.70 10.95 -20.30
C LYS A 93 -9.16 11.49 -18.99
N GLN A 94 -9.45 12.76 -18.71
CA GLN A 94 -9.22 13.34 -17.40
C GLN A 94 -9.99 12.53 -16.37
N ARG A 95 -9.28 11.88 -15.45
CA ARG A 95 -9.90 11.09 -14.38
C ARG A 95 -10.45 12.05 -13.33
N LYS A 96 -11.64 11.75 -12.81
CA LYS A 96 -12.15 12.47 -11.64
C LYS A 96 -11.23 12.18 -10.43
N PRO A 97 -10.94 13.18 -9.59
CA PRO A 97 -10.13 12.99 -8.42
C PRO A 97 -10.77 11.92 -7.51
N THR A 98 -9.96 11.00 -7.01
CA THR A 98 -10.40 10.00 -6.05
C THR A 98 -10.48 10.62 -4.65
N LYS A 99 -11.25 10.00 -3.74
CA LYS A 99 -11.34 10.45 -2.35
C LYS A 99 -9.95 10.54 -1.68
N ASN A 100 -9.02 9.69 -2.07
CA ASN A 100 -7.66 9.67 -1.56
C ASN A 100 -6.78 10.82 -2.09
N SER A 101 -7.07 11.34 -3.29
CA SER A 101 -6.35 12.48 -3.88
C SER A 101 -6.83 13.85 -3.38
N LEU A 102 -8.02 13.89 -2.73
CA LEU A 102 -8.64 15.13 -2.26
C LEU A 102 -8.37 15.44 -0.79
N VAL A 103 -7.92 14.46 -0.02
CA VAL A 103 -7.76 14.59 1.43
C VAL A 103 -6.44 13.99 1.91
N ALA A 104 -5.89 14.60 2.96
CA ALA A 104 -4.72 14.10 3.66
C ALA A 104 -4.97 14.06 5.17
N ASN A 105 -4.24 13.20 5.87
CA ASN A 105 -4.30 13.09 7.33
C ASN A 105 -3.11 13.82 7.97
N PRO A 106 -3.31 15.00 8.58
CA PRO A 106 -2.21 15.72 9.23
C PRO A 106 -1.62 15.02 10.47
N THR A 107 -2.32 14.01 11.00
CA THR A 107 -1.80 13.21 12.12
C THR A 107 -0.80 12.17 11.65
N ASP A 108 -1.01 11.63 10.44
CA ASP A 108 -0.14 10.65 9.79
C ASP A 108 -0.16 10.88 8.26
N PRO A 109 0.71 11.77 7.75
CA PRO A 109 0.74 12.13 6.33
C PRO A 109 1.04 10.97 5.39
N ASP A 110 1.69 9.92 5.90
CA ASP A 110 2.02 8.73 5.12
C ASP A 110 0.83 7.79 4.93
N SER A 111 -0.13 7.80 5.85
CA SER A 111 -1.30 6.92 5.77
C SER A 111 -2.20 7.26 4.58
N ARG A 112 -2.95 6.29 4.09
CA ARG A 112 -3.87 6.41 2.96
C ARG A 112 -5.27 5.96 3.35
N VAL A 113 -6.26 6.44 2.60
CA VAL A 113 -7.63 5.95 2.70
C VAL A 113 -7.69 4.58 2.02
N MET A 114 -7.90 3.54 2.81
CA MET A 114 -8.07 2.16 2.38
C MET A 114 -9.54 1.80 2.37
N LYS A 115 -10.00 1.18 1.28
CA LYS A 115 -11.37 0.66 1.20
C LYS A 115 -11.40 -0.73 1.85
N THR A 116 -12.30 -0.90 2.80
CA THR A 116 -12.63 -2.22 3.35
C THR A 116 -13.99 -2.69 2.82
N LYS A 117 -14.39 -3.92 3.14
CA LYS A 117 -15.69 -4.45 2.73
C LYS A 117 -16.86 -3.53 3.12
N TYR A 118 -16.79 -2.90 4.29
CA TYR A 118 -17.93 -2.14 4.87
C TYR A 118 -17.67 -0.63 4.99
N THR A 119 -16.40 -0.19 4.99
CA THR A 119 -16.06 1.20 5.27
C THR A 119 -14.73 1.62 4.66
N TYR A 120 -14.33 2.85 4.93
CA TYR A 120 -13.01 3.37 4.60
C TYR A 120 -12.21 3.57 5.89
N LEU A 121 -10.99 3.05 5.90
CA LEU A 121 -10.03 3.22 6.98
C LEU A 121 -8.88 4.11 6.53
N GLN A 122 -8.32 4.85 7.48
CA GLN A 122 -7.04 5.51 7.30
C GLN A 122 -5.94 4.56 7.80
N GLY A 123 -5.02 4.18 6.93
CA GLY A 123 -4.01 3.19 7.30
C GLY A 123 -3.03 2.86 6.19
N TYR A 124 -2.50 1.68 6.28
CA TYR A 124 -1.54 1.08 5.36
C TYR A 124 -2.03 -0.29 4.92
N ASN A 125 -1.57 -0.74 3.76
CA ASN A 125 -1.81 -2.09 3.28
C ASN A 125 -0.67 -3.00 3.77
N ALA A 126 -0.97 -3.96 4.64
CA ALA A 126 -0.01 -4.88 5.23
C ALA A 126 0.07 -6.16 4.38
N GLN A 127 1.22 -6.41 3.82
CA GLN A 127 1.52 -7.54 2.94
C GLN A 127 2.38 -8.58 3.66
N ALA A 128 2.16 -9.86 3.36
CA ALA A 128 2.96 -10.97 3.85
C ALA A 128 3.07 -12.08 2.81
N VAL A 129 4.24 -12.70 2.71
CA VAL A 129 4.46 -13.97 2.02
C VAL A 129 4.51 -15.06 3.09
N VAL A 130 3.65 -16.05 2.97
CA VAL A 130 3.45 -17.10 3.98
C VAL A 130 3.70 -18.45 3.37
N SER A 131 4.49 -19.32 4.03
CA SER A 131 4.72 -20.70 3.63
C SER A 131 3.53 -21.60 3.92
N GLU A 132 3.55 -22.83 3.40
CA GLU A 132 2.53 -23.85 3.68
C GLU A 132 2.41 -24.13 5.19
N ASP A 133 3.52 -24.05 5.93
CA ASP A 133 3.56 -24.22 7.38
C ASP A 133 3.16 -22.97 8.16
N GLN A 134 2.59 -21.97 7.48
CA GLN A 134 2.17 -20.69 8.09
C GLN A 134 3.33 -19.89 8.70
N VAL A 135 4.55 -20.06 8.20
CA VAL A 135 5.69 -19.21 8.54
C VAL A 135 5.68 -17.99 7.61
N ILE A 136 5.83 -16.80 8.17
CA ILE A 136 5.90 -15.56 7.40
C ILE A 136 7.33 -15.41 6.89
N VAL A 137 7.52 -15.60 5.60
CA VAL A 137 8.82 -15.50 4.92
C VAL A 137 9.21 -14.05 4.67
N ALA A 138 8.24 -13.22 4.27
CA ALA A 138 8.47 -11.80 4.03
C ALA A 138 7.28 -10.97 4.47
N ALA A 139 7.56 -9.77 4.96
CA ALA A 139 6.55 -8.83 5.42
C ALA A 139 6.92 -7.39 5.01
N ALA A 140 5.93 -6.61 4.60
CA ALA A 140 6.06 -5.19 4.32
C ALA A 140 4.72 -4.48 4.47
N ILE A 141 4.76 -3.16 4.65
CA ILE A 141 3.58 -2.33 4.45
C ILE A 141 3.74 -1.42 3.24
N THR A 142 2.63 -1.09 2.61
CA THR A 142 2.58 -0.17 1.48
C THR A 142 1.50 0.90 1.69
N GLN A 143 1.68 2.02 1.03
CA GLN A 143 0.70 3.10 0.96
C GLN A 143 -0.33 2.86 -0.15
N GLU A 144 -0.15 1.85 -0.96
CA GLU A 144 -1.01 1.54 -2.09
C GLU A 144 -2.22 0.72 -1.64
N PRO A 145 -3.45 1.19 -1.89
CA PRO A 145 -4.65 0.47 -1.46
C PRO A 145 -4.92 -0.83 -2.23
N ALA A 146 -4.35 -0.97 -3.43
CA ALA A 146 -4.58 -2.12 -4.31
C ALA A 146 -3.44 -3.13 -4.19
N ASP A 147 -3.79 -4.42 -4.07
CA ASP A 147 -2.81 -5.51 -3.91
C ASP A 147 -2.12 -5.88 -5.22
N MET A 148 -2.74 -5.59 -6.37
CA MET A 148 -2.25 -6.01 -7.68
C MET A 148 -0.81 -5.61 -7.99
N HIS A 149 -0.31 -4.51 -7.45
CA HIS A 149 1.06 -4.07 -7.66
C HIS A 149 2.05 -4.65 -6.65
N GLN A 150 1.58 -5.45 -5.69
CA GLN A 150 2.41 -5.98 -4.61
C GLN A 150 2.88 -7.42 -4.86
N LEU A 151 2.31 -8.14 -5.83
CA LEU A 151 2.63 -9.54 -6.09
C LEU A 151 4.14 -9.77 -6.28
N HIS A 152 4.71 -9.20 -7.33
CA HIS A 152 6.12 -9.41 -7.67
C HIS A 152 7.08 -8.75 -6.67
N PRO A 153 6.87 -7.50 -6.18
CA PRO A 153 7.71 -6.92 -5.14
C PRO A 153 7.77 -7.76 -3.85
N MET A 154 6.66 -8.38 -3.45
CA MET A 154 6.63 -9.22 -2.26
C MET A 154 7.32 -10.56 -2.49
N LEU A 155 7.20 -11.16 -3.68
CA LEU A 155 7.93 -12.37 -4.04
C LEU A 155 9.45 -12.13 -4.10
N GLU A 156 9.88 -11.03 -4.70
CA GLU A 156 11.29 -10.65 -4.70
C GLU A 156 11.85 -10.49 -3.28
N ARG A 157 11.05 -9.91 -2.39
CA ARG A 157 11.40 -9.85 -0.97
C ARG A 157 11.50 -11.24 -0.37
N GLY A 158 10.52 -12.11 -0.62
CA GLY A 158 10.53 -13.50 -0.16
C GLY A 158 11.77 -14.27 -0.61
N ARG A 159 12.14 -14.17 -1.89
CA ARG A 159 13.36 -14.80 -2.43
C ARG A 159 14.63 -14.31 -1.71
N ARG A 160 14.74 -13.00 -1.48
CA ARG A 160 15.88 -12.42 -0.76
C ARG A 160 15.97 -12.89 0.69
N GLU A 161 14.85 -12.99 1.39
CA GLU A 161 14.83 -13.47 2.78
C GLU A 161 15.20 -14.96 2.86
N LEU A 162 14.70 -15.80 1.93
CA LEU A 162 15.09 -17.21 1.86
C LEU A 162 16.58 -17.36 1.56
N GLN A 163 17.11 -16.59 0.62
CA GLN A 163 18.54 -16.58 0.30
C GLN A 163 19.38 -16.13 1.49
N ALA A 164 18.98 -15.06 2.20
CA ALA A 164 19.67 -14.57 3.39
C ALA A 164 19.65 -15.59 4.55
N ALA A 165 18.62 -16.43 4.62
CA ALA A 165 18.50 -17.53 5.58
C ALA A 165 19.22 -18.81 5.14
N ASN A 166 19.90 -18.83 3.98
CA ASN A 166 20.50 -20.02 3.36
C ASN A 166 19.52 -21.18 3.21
N ILE A 167 18.26 -20.88 2.88
CA ILE A 167 17.25 -21.91 2.62
C ILE A 167 17.30 -22.28 1.14
N GLU A 168 17.71 -23.53 0.89
CA GLU A 168 17.74 -24.10 -0.45
C GLU A 168 16.33 -24.49 -0.93
N GLY A 169 16.12 -24.54 -2.26
CA GLY A 169 14.86 -24.97 -2.88
C GLY A 169 13.91 -23.85 -3.31
N GLY A 170 14.07 -22.63 -2.78
CA GLY A 170 13.31 -21.47 -3.23
C GLY A 170 11.79 -21.56 -3.04
N ILE A 171 11.04 -20.83 -3.88
CA ILE A 171 9.57 -20.82 -3.90
C ILE A 171 9.12 -21.69 -5.08
N GLY A 172 8.37 -22.76 -4.83
CA GLY A 172 7.88 -23.66 -5.89
C GLY A 172 6.57 -23.17 -6.50
N VAL A 173 5.55 -22.92 -5.66
CA VAL A 173 4.21 -22.50 -6.08
C VAL A 173 3.78 -21.25 -5.34
N VAL A 174 3.23 -20.29 -6.07
CA VAL A 174 2.69 -19.03 -5.54
C VAL A 174 1.17 -19.07 -5.64
N LEU A 175 0.50 -18.93 -4.50
CA LEU A 175 -0.95 -18.86 -4.40
C LEU A 175 -1.36 -17.44 -4.01
N ALA A 176 -2.17 -16.78 -4.83
CA ALA A 176 -2.62 -15.41 -4.57
C ALA A 176 -4.13 -15.25 -4.82
N ASP A 177 -4.77 -14.35 -4.08
CA ASP A 177 -6.17 -14.06 -4.27
C ASP A 177 -6.43 -13.14 -5.48
N ALA A 178 -7.71 -12.87 -5.75
CA ALA A 178 -8.12 -12.05 -6.88
C ALA A 178 -7.69 -10.57 -6.79
N GLY A 179 -7.30 -10.10 -5.60
CA GLY A 179 -6.75 -8.75 -5.42
C GLY A 179 -5.42 -8.55 -6.13
N TYR A 180 -4.67 -9.62 -6.34
CA TYR A 180 -3.39 -9.62 -7.05
C TYR A 180 -3.52 -9.85 -8.57
N TYR A 181 -4.72 -10.14 -9.06
CA TYR A 181 -4.92 -10.41 -10.48
C TYR A 181 -4.71 -9.17 -11.34
N SER A 182 -3.85 -9.29 -12.35
CA SER A 182 -3.80 -8.42 -13.52
C SER A 182 -3.15 -9.17 -14.68
N GLU A 183 -3.50 -8.83 -15.93
CA GLU A 183 -2.85 -9.41 -17.12
C GLU A 183 -1.34 -9.14 -17.12
N ALA A 184 -0.91 -7.98 -16.61
CA ALA A 184 0.50 -7.63 -16.48
C ALA A 184 1.23 -8.53 -15.47
N ASN A 185 0.60 -8.83 -14.31
CA ASN A 185 1.17 -9.75 -13.34
C ASN A 185 1.32 -11.15 -13.92
N LEU A 186 0.29 -11.67 -14.59
CA LEU A 186 0.36 -12.98 -15.23
C LEU A 186 1.43 -13.03 -16.32
N GLN A 187 1.60 -11.94 -17.08
CA GLN A 187 2.66 -11.86 -18.10
C GLN A 187 4.05 -11.98 -17.48
N VAL A 188 4.32 -11.29 -16.38
CA VAL A 188 5.60 -11.38 -15.66
C VAL A 188 5.79 -12.78 -15.07
N SER A 189 4.71 -13.40 -14.57
CA SER A 189 4.74 -14.75 -14.00
C SER A 189 5.11 -15.84 -15.02
N GLU A 190 4.85 -15.65 -16.32
CA GLU A 190 5.21 -16.60 -17.37
C GLU A 190 6.74 -16.82 -17.51
N SER A 191 7.54 -15.81 -17.12
CA SER A 191 9.01 -15.89 -17.16
C SER A 191 9.65 -16.21 -15.80
N ALA A 192 8.86 -16.37 -14.76
CA ALA A 192 9.33 -16.67 -13.42
C ALA A 192 9.56 -18.19 -13.26
N PRO A 193 10.48 -18.62 -12.38
CA PRO A 193 10.71 -20.04 -12.12
C PRO A 193 9.58 -20.72 -11.33
N GLU A 194 8.77 -19.94 -10.60
CA GLU A 194 7.67 -20.43 -9.80
C GLU A 194 6.42 -20.67 -10.63
N ARG A 195 5.60 -21.65 -10.23
CA ARG A 195 4.25 -21.82 -10.75
C ARG A 195 3.29 -20.88 -10.02
N PHE A 196 2.50 -20.12 -10.76
CA PHE A 196 1.52 -19.17 -10.20
C PHE A 196 0.10 -19.71 -10.33
N LEU A 197 -0.66 -19.60 -9.23
CA LEU A 197 -2.10 -19.83 -9.20
C LEU A 197 -2.74 -18.59 -8.55
N VAL A 198 -3.28 -17.71 -9.39
CA VAL A 198 -3.90 -16.44 -8.98
C VAL A 198 -5.38 -16.48 -9.31
N ALA A 199 -6.25 -16.30 -8.31
CA ALA A 199 -7.68 -16.23 -8.58
C ALA A 199 -8.02 -15.10 -9.55
N VAL A 200 -8.84 -15.38 -10.54
CA VAL A 200 -9.24 -14.41 -11.58
C VAL A 200 -10.56 -13.71 -11.21
N THR A 201 -11.33 -14.29 -10.30
CA THR A 201 -12.60 -13.76 -9.77
C THR A 201 -12.63 -13.93 -8.26
N ASN A 202 -13.40 -13.09 -7.58
CA ASN A 202 -13.58 -13.21 -6.13
C ASN A 202 -14.24 -14.55 -5.77
N GLU A 203 -13.77 -15.20 -4.73
CA GLU A 203 -14.29 -16.50 -4.25
C GLU A 203 -15.78 -16.44 -3.90
N HIS A 204 -16.27 -15.29 -3.46
CA HIS A 204 -17.68 -15.08 -3.17
C HIS A 204 -18.56 -15.19 -4.43
N ASP A 205 -18.10 -14.65 -5.55
CA ASP A 205 -18.81 -14.70 -6.83
C ASP A 205 -18.81 -16.12 -7.42
N GLN A 206 -17.76 -16.90 -7.11
CA GLN A 206 -17.67 -18.31 -7.51
C GLN A 206 -18.64 -19.21 -6.72
N ARG A 207 -18.84 -18.94 -5.42
CA ARG A 207 -19.75 -19.73 -4.54
C ARG A 207 -21.21 -19.44 -4.78
N THR A 208 -21.56 -18.20 -5.12
CA THR A 208 -22.98 -17.78 -5.28
C THR A 208 -23.52 -17.99 -6.69
N GLY A 209 -22.68 -18.44 -7.64
CA GLY A 209 -23.07 -18.53 -9.05
C GLY A 209 -23.43 -17.17 -9.66
N SER A 210 -23.26 -16.10 -8.90
CA SER A 210 -23.53 -14.70 -9.28
C SER A 210 -22.34 -14.11 -10.06
N SER A 211 -21.65 -14.94 -10.86
CA SER A 211 -20.72 -14.37 -11.81
C SER A 211 -21.53 -13.72 -12.93
N THR A 212 -21.90 -12.47 -12.72
CA THR A 212 -22.15 -11.56 -13.82
C THR A 212 -20.84 -11.43 -14.61
N THR A 213 -20.58 -12.45 -15.41
CA THR A 213 -19.42 -12.58 -16.32
C THR A 213 -19.45 -11.48 -17.39
N GLU A 214 -20.41 -10.58 -17.37
CA GLU A 214 -20.64 -9.56 -18.39
C GLU A 214 -19.81 -8.26 -18.23
N GLY A 215 -18.84 -8.19 -17.34
CA GLY A 215 -18.12 -6.92 -17.11
C GLY A 215 -16.60 -6.98 -17.06
N VAL A 216 -15.99 -8.12 -16.87
CA VAL A 216 -14.53 -8.26 -16.85
C VAL A 216 -14.08 -8.87 -18.18
N HIS A 217 -13.63 -8.04 -19.09
CA HIS A 217 -12.86 -8.50 -20.25
C HIS A 217 -11.57 -9.16 -19.72
N LYS A 218 -11.65 -10.46 -19.46
CA LYS A 218 -10.49 -11.28 -19.14
C LYS A 218 -9.63 -11.32 -20.39
N GLY A 219 -8.37 -10.90 -20.27
CA GLY A 219 -7.40 -11.10 -21.30
C GLY A 219 -7.13 -12.61 -21.50
N SER A 220 -6.37 -12.95 -22.52
CA SER A 220 -6.04 -14.35 -22.84
C SER A 220 -5.36 -15.09 -21.66
N ARG A 221 -4.52 -14.40 -20.89
CA ARG A 221 -3.82 -14.98 -19.72
C ARG A 221 -4.77 -15.27 -18.56
N GLY A 222 -5.73 -14.39 -18.30
CA GLY A 222 -6.75 -14.62 -17.29
C GLY A 222 -7.62 -15.84 -17.60
N LEU A 223 -7.95 -16.09 -18.87
CA LEU A 223 -8.67 -17.29 -19.27
C LEU A 223 -7.82 -18.56 -19.08
N LEU A 224 -6.53 -18.52 -19.45
CA LEU A 224 -5.61 -19.63 -19.20
C LEU A 224 -5.46 -19.92 -17.71
N MET A 225 -5.32 -18.91 -16.87
CA MET A 225 -5.24 -19.05 -15.42
C MET A 225 -6.54 -19.64 -14.84
N GLN A 226 -7.70 -19.20 -15.31
CA GLN A 226 -8.99 -19.76 -14.91
C GLN A 226 -9.10 -21.26 -15.27
N HIS A 227 -8.61 -21.62 -16.46
CA HIS A 227 -8.58 -23.02 -16.89
C HIS A 227 -7.62 -23.85 -16.03
N GLU A 228 -6.45 -23.30 -15.70
CA GLU A 228 -5.46 -23.94 -14.84
C GLU A 228 -6.03 -24.16 -13.41
N LEU A 229 -6.74 -23.18 -12.85
CA LEU A 229 -7.40 -23.31 -11.55
C LEU A 229 -8.58 -24.30 -11.56
N ALA A 230 -9.21 -24.54 -12.71
CA ALA A 230 -10.29 -25.49 -12.85
C ALA A 230 -9.81 -26.95 -12.95
N ARG A 231 -8.54 -27.19 -13.31
CA ARG A 231 -7.93 -28.52 -13.34
C ARG A 231 -7.88 -29.10 -11.92
N GLU A 232 -7.97 -30.41 -11.79
CA GLU A 232 -7.94 -31.10 -10.49
C GLU A 232 -6.73 -30.68 -9.64
N GLU A 233 -5.54 -30.75 -10.23
CA GLU A 233 -4.29 -30.38 -9.55
C GLU A 233 -4.29 -28.91 -9.11
N GLY A 234 -4.67 -27.96 -10.01
CA GLY A 234 -4.74 -26.54 -9.72
C GLY A 234 -5.73 -26.23 -8.60
N ARG A 235 -6.89 -26.88 -8.62
CA ARG A 235 -7.94 -26.75 -7.59
C ARG A 235 -7.45 -27.24 -6.23
N VAL A 236 -6.80 -28.40 -6.16
CA VAL A 236 -6.26 -28.96 -4.92
C VAL A 236 -5.16 -28.07 -4.35
N LEU A 237 -4.23 -27.61 -5.18
CA LEU A 237 -3.17 -26.70 -4.75
C LEU A 237 -3.74 -25.36 -4.27
N TYR A 238 -4.65 -24.76 -5.05
CA TYR A 238 -5.20 -23.46 -4.70
C TYR A 238 -6.04 -23.50 -3.41
N ALA A 239 -6.73 -24.60 -3.13
CA ALA A 239 -7.49 -24.79 -1.90
C ALA A 239 -6.64 -24.66 -0.61
N LYS A 240 -5.33 -24.96 -0.69
CA LYS A 240 -4.41 -24.80 0.44
C LYS A 240 -4.26 -23.34 0.89
N ARG A 241 -4.46 -22.35 0.00
CA ARG A 241 -4.29 -20.92 0.28
C ARG A 241 -5.03 -20.46 1.53
N ALA A 242 -6.29 -20.85 1.65
CA ALA A 242 -7.12 -20.47 2.80
C ALA A 242 -6.54 -20.97 4.13
N GLY A 243 -6.01 -22.21 4.14
CA GLY A 243 -5.36 -22.79 5.32
C GLY A 243 -3.98 -22.20 5.64
N MET A 244 -3.35 -21.49 4.70
CA MET A 244 -2.02 -20.89 4.89
C MET A 244 -2.12 -19.47 5.42
N VAL A 245 -2.83 -18.58 4.73
CA VAL A 245 -2.80 -17.14 4.96
C VAL A 245 -3.83 -16.68 5.99
N GLU A 246 -5.07 -17.19 5.89
CA GLU A 246 -6.16 -16.76 6.76
C GLU A 246 -5.89 -17.02 8.25
N PRO A 247 -5.37 -18.21 8.67
CA PRO A 247 -5.04 -18.44 10.07
C PRO A 247 -3.95 -17.53 10.61
N VAL A 248 -2.95 -17.16 9.78
CA VAL A 248 -1.87 -16.25 10.16
C VAL A 248 -2.42 -14.87 10.49
N PHE A 249 -3.22 -14.29 9.57
CA PHE A 249 -3.84 -12.99 9.82
C PHE A 249 -4.89 -13.05 10.92
N GLY A 250 -5.64 -14.14 11.03
CA GLY A 250 -6.57 -14.38 12.13
C GLY A 250 -5.86 -14.40 13.48
N GLN A 251 -4.75 -15.13 13.62
CA GLN A 251 -3.96 -15.14 14.85
C GLN A 251 -3.40 -13.76 15.19
N ILE A 252 -2.84 -13.05 14.22
CA ILE A 252 -2.28 -11.71 14.43
C ILE A 252 -3.38 -10.72 14.86
N LYS A 253 -4.51 -10.69 14.16
CA LYS A 253 -5.56 -9.68 14.37
C LYS A 253 -6.46 -10.01 15.56
N GLU A 254 -6.89 -11.27 15.68
CA GLU A 254 -7.93 -11.67 16.64
C GLU A 254 -7.31 -12.15 17.95
N VAL A 255 -6.36 -13.09 17.89
CA VAL A 255 -5.80 -13.71 19.10
C VAL A 255 -4.81 -12.77 19.79
N ARG A 256 -3.97 -12.08 19.00
CA ARG A 256 -2.93 -11.17 19.52
C ARG A 256 -3.37 -9.70 19.57
N GLY A 257 -4.57 -9.38 19.11
CA GLY A 257 -5.14 -8.04 19.14
C GLY A 257 -4.45 -6.99 18.23
N ALA A 258 -3.54 -7.41 17.35
CA ALA A 258 -2.78 -6.50 16.50
C ALA A 258 -3.61 -6.06 15.25
N ARG A 259 -4.79 -5.49 15.51
CA ARG A 259 -5.69 -4.97 14.45
C ARG A 259 -5.33 -3.57 13.97
N ARG A 260 -4.52 -2.84 14.73
CA ARG A 260 -4.11 -1.46 14.45
C ARG A 260 -2.65 -1.29 14.81
N PHE A 261 -1.94 -0.49 14.02
CA PHE A 261 -0.61 -0.05 14.39
C PHE A 261 -0.66 0.92 15.55
N SER A 262 0.24 0.77 16.51
CA SER A 262 0.44 1.68 17.64
C SER A 262 1.23 2.93 17.21
N ARG A 263 2.06 2.78 16.17
CA ARG A 263 2.92 3.83 15.64
C ARG A 263 2.28 4.56 14.44
N ARG A 264 2.92 5.66 14.02
CA ARG A 264 2.54 6.48 12.88
C ARG A 264 3.74 6.69 11.97
N GLY A 265 3.46 6.92 10.68
CA GLY A 265 4.47 7.03 9.64
C GLY A 265 4.85 5.67 9.05
N LEU A 266 5.07 5.63 7.73
CA LEU A 266 5.33 4.41 6.97
C LEU A 266 6.46 3.57 7.57
N ARG A 267 7.60 4.19 7.86
CA ARG A 267 8.79 3.50 8.38
C ARG A 267 8.55 2.86 9.75
N ALA A 268 7.89 3.58 10.66
CA ALA A 268 7.65 3.08 12.01
C ALA A 268 6.60 1.96 12.01
N CYS A 269 5.54 2.08 11.20
CA CYS A 269 4.54 1.04 11.06
C CYS A 269 5.08 -0.20 10.32
N ASP A 270 6.00 -0.04 9.33
CA ASP A 270 6.66 -1.18 8.68
C ASP A 270 7.54 -1.97 9.68
N ALA A 271 8.28 -1.26 10.54
CA ALA A 271 9.04 -1.90 11.60
C ALA A 271 8.14 -2.64 12.61
N GLU A 272 7.02 -2.03 13.01
CA GLU A 272 6.02 -2.66 13.88
C GLU A 272 5.41 -3.90 13.22
N TRP A 273 5.06 -3.84 11.94
CA TRP A 273 4.54 -4.98 11.20
C TRP A 273 5.54 -6.15 11.14
N LYS A 274 6.80 -5.86 10.84
CA LYS A 274 7.88 -6.86 10.84
C LYS A 274 8.08 -7.50 12.20
N LEU A 275 8.02 -6.73 13.28
CA LEU A 275 8.10 -7.24 14.64
C LEU A 275 6.92 -8.17 14.97
N ILE A 276 5.70 -7.79 14.59
CA ILE A 276 4.50 -8.63 14.75
C ILE A 276 4.68 -9.94 14.00
N CYS A 277 5.16 -9.91 12.76
CA CYS A 277 5.43 -11.10 11.94
C CYS A 277 6.53 -11.98 12.54
N ALA A 278 7.64 -11.38 12.99
CA ALA A 278 8.73 -12.11 13.62
C ALA A 278 8.27 -12.83 14.91
N THR A 279 7.49 -12.17 15.75
CA THR A 279 6.94 -12.79 16.96
C THR A 279 5.87 -13.84 16.68
N HIS A 280 5.18 -13.79 15.53
CA HIS A 280 4.35 -14.89 15.04
C HIS A 280 5.22 -16.11 14.71
N ASN A 281 6.30 -15.94 13.96
CA ASN A 281 7.21 -17.01 13.61
C ASN A 281 7.89 -17.64 14.85
N LEU A 282 8.30 -16.84 15.82
CA LEU A 282 8.85 -17.33 17.09
C LEU A 282 7.85 -18.22 17.86
N LEU A 283 6.57 -17.85 17.89
CA LEU A 283 5.54 -18.66 18.50
C LEU A 283 5.33 -19.99 17.74
N LYS A 284 5.40 -19.97 16.42
CA LYS A 284 5.34 -21.18 15.59
C LYS A 284 6.53 -22.11 15.89
N LEU A 285 7.73 -21.55 15.92
CA LEU A 285 8.96 -22.30 16.20
C LEU A 285 8.90 -22.93 17.59
N TRP A 286 8.52 -22.16 18.61
CA TRP A 286 8.38 -22.67 19.98
C TRP A 286 7.40 -23.85 20.07
N ARG A 287 6.24 -23.75 19.43
CA ARG A 287 5.25 -24.83 19.40
C ARG A 287 5.74 -26.07 18.67
N HIS A 288 6.58 -25.89 17.65
CA HIS A 288 7.15 -26.99 16.88
C HIS A 288 8.28 -27.70 17.64
N SER A 289 9.03 -26.98 18.47
CA SER A 289 10.12 -27.53 19.29
C SER A 289 9.66 -28.26 20.55
N GLY A 290 8.35 -28.45 20.77
CA GLY A 290 7.82 -29.25 21.87
C GLY A 290 7.67 -28.46 23.18
N GLY A 291 7.46 -27.12 23.06
CA GLY A 291 7.08 -26.27 24.21
C GLY A 291 5.70 -26.57 24.76
#